data_60f05915fa4f702799417c720f8137df
#
_entry.id   60f05915fa4f702799417c720f8137df
#
_cell.length_a   1.000
_cell.length_b   1.000
_cell.length_c   1.000
_cell.angle_alpha   90.00
_cell.angle_beta   90.00
_cell.angle_gamma   90.00
#
_symmetry.space_group_name_H-M   'P 1'
#
loop_
_entity.id
_entity.type
_entity.pdbx_description
1 polymer ?
#
loop_
_entity_poly.entity_id
_entity_poly.type
_entity_poly.pdbx_seq_one_letter_code
_entity_poly.pdbx_strand_id
1 'polypeptide(L)'
;AEIAYRKSYDTALKKYPEKARLIKENLDRLSDLEKAENTNIDEISNTFGNLMAEVFSYKDDEYAQSLKNVGFNIGKYIYILDAFADLDDDIKNKSYNPFISYKDDREALKMRVDKLISMILSRLEMNILSLDLNLNRTIIENILYSGVYLRYKGILIGVEDKKNM
;
A
#
# COMPACT_ATOMS: atom_id res chain seq x y z
N ALA A 1 20.81 -17.94 4.35
CA ALA A 1 19.62 -17.19 3.90
C ALA A 1 19.99 -16.09 2.90
N GLU A 2 20.94 -15.19 3.22
CA GLU A 2 21.33 -14.04 2.39
C GLU A 2 21.80 -14.40 0.96
N ILE A 3 22.59 -15.46 0.81
CA ILE A 3 23.09 -15.92 -0.50
C ILE A 3 21.95 -16.44 -1.41
N ALA A 4 20.95 -17.10 -0.83
CA ALA A 4 19.80 -17.62 -1.58
C ALA A 4 18.91 -16.47 -2.09
N TYR A 5 18.68 -15.45 -1.25
CA TYR A 5 17.94 -14.25 -1.66
C TYR A 5 18.66 -13.48 -2.78
N ARG A 6 19.97 -13.31 -2.70
CA ARG A 6 20.78 -12.62 -3.71
C ARG A 6 20.68 -13.30 -5.07
N LYS A 7 20.80 -14.63 -5.11
CA LYS A 7 20.66 -15.40 -6.36
C LYS A 7 19.26 -15.29 -6.97
N SER A 8 18.21 -15.33 -6.14
CA SER A 8 16.83 -15.17 -6.58
C SER A 8 16.57 -13.76 -7.09
N TYR A 9 17.11 -12.74 -6.42
CA TYR A 9 17.06 -11.35 -6.83
C TYR A 9 17.74 -11.15 -8.20
N ASP A 10 18.97 -11.63 -8.38
CA ASP A 10 19.69 -11.52 -9.65
C ASP A 10 18.94 -12.23 -10.80
N THR A 11 18.28 -13.34 -10.51
CA THR A 11 17.44 -14.04 -11.49
C THR A 11 16.22 -13.23 -11.87
N ALA A 12 15.55 -12.58 -10.91
CA ALA A 12 14.40 -11.71 -11.15
C ALA A 12 14.80 -10.47 -11.98
N LEU A 13 15.93 -9.85 -11.65
CA LEU A 13 16.48 -8.71 -12.41
C LEU A 13 16.72 -9.06 -13.88
N LYS A 14 17.30 -10.25 -14.14
CA LYS A 14 17.55 -10.72 -15.51
C LYS A 14 16.27 -11.04 -16.27
N LYS A 15 15.27 -11.57 -15.57
CA LYS A 15 14.00 -11.97 -16.19
C LYS A 15 13.05 -10.79 -16.45
N TYR A 16 13.08 -9.78 -15.58
CA TYR A 16 12.16 -8.63 -15.62
C TYR A 16 12.92 -7.30 -15.43
N PRO A 17 13.88 -6.96 -16.33
CA PRO A 17 14.77 -5.80 -16.14
C PRO A 17 14.03 -4.48 -16.06
N GLU A 18 13.02 -4.27 -16.91
CA GLU A 18 12.24 -3.04 -16.93
C GLU A 18 11.40 -2.86 -15.66
N LYS A 19 10.76 -3.93 -15.19
CA LYS A 19 10.01 -3.88 -13.93
C LYS A 19 10.91 -3.63 -12.74
N ALA A 20 12.05 -4.28 -12.70
CA ALA A 20 13.05 -4.05 -11.65
C ALA A 20 13.54 -2.60 -11.63
N ARG A 21 13.74 -1.98 -12.80
CA ARG A 21 14.07 -0.56 -12.94
C ARG A 21 12.96 0.32 -12.39
N LEU A 22 11.70 0.10 -12.80
CA LEU A 22 10.55 0.89 -12.35
C LEU A 22 10.31 0.76 -10.84
N ILE A 23 10.43 -0.46 -10.30
CA ILE A 23 10.34 -0.69 -8.86
C ILE A 23 11.43 0.09 -8.12
N LYS A 24 12.67 0.01 -8.59
CA LYS A 24 13.79 0.74 -7.99
C LYS A 24 13.58 2.25 -8.03
N GLU A 25 13.16 2.80 -9.16
CA GLU A 25 12.88 4.24 -9.30
C GLU A 25 11.81 4.72 -8.32
N ASN A 26 10.74 3.95 -8.13
CA ASN A 26 9.70 4.28 -7.15
C ASN A 26 10.22 4.16 -5.70
N LEU A 27 11.07 3.18 -5.39
CA LEU A 27 11.73 3.08 -4.08
C LEU A 27 12.65 4.25 -3.80
N ASP A 28 13.49 4.62 -4.76
CA ASP A 28 14.40 5.76 -4.65
C ASP A 28 13.59 7.06 -4.45
N ARG A 29 12.53 7.27 -5.25
CA ARG A 29 11.64 8.42 -5.11
C ARG A 29 10.94 8.46 -3.73
N LEU A 30 10.44 7.31 -3.26
CA LEU A 30 9.81 7.23 -1.94
C LEU A 30 10.79 7.64 -0.85
N SER A 31 12.01 7.10 -0.89
CA SER A 31 13.08 7.45 0.05
C SER A 31 13.43 8.95 0.02
N ASP A 32 13.43 9.57 -1.15
CA ASP A 32 13.72 10.99 -1.29
C ASP A 32 12.58 11.86 -0.71
N LEU A 33 11.31 11.45 -0.94
CA LEU A 33 10.14 12.13 -0.37
C LEU A 33 10.13 12.05 1.16
N GLU A 34 10.45 10.89 1.72
CA GLU A 34 10.54 10.69 3.17
C GLU A 34 11.68 11.48 3.80
N LYS A 35 12.87 11.50 3.18
CA LYS A 35 14.01 12.32 3.62
C LYS A 35 13.73 13.81 3.54
N ALA A 36 12.91 14.24 2.58
CA ALA A 36 12.46 15.63 2.46
C ALA A 36 11.31 15.98 3.43
N GLU A 37 10.91 15.04 4.30
CA GLU A 37 9.78 15.19 5.23
C GLU A 37 8.49 15.66 4.53
N ASN A 38 8.24 15.13 3.33
CA ASN A 38 7.08 15.49 2.52
C ASN A 38 5.78 15.07 3.24
N THR A 39 4.84 15.98 3.41
CA THR A 39 3.54 15.74 4.05
C THR A 39 2.39 15.63 3.04
N ASN A 40 2.68 15.61 1.74
CA ASN A 40 1.68 15.39 0.70
C ASN A 40 1.35 13.90 0.60
N ILE A 41 0.34 13.48 1.36
CA ILE A 41 -0.05 12.07 1.43
C ILE A 41 -0.45 11.48 0.07
N ASP A 42 -0.99 12.29 -0.85
CA ASP A 42 -1.34 11.81 -2.19
C ASP A 42 -0.10 11.49 -3.01
N GLU A 43 0.92 12.34 -2.98
CA GLU A 43 2.16 12.12 -3.72
C GLU A 43 2.89 10.87 -3.21
N ILE A 44 3.05 10.76 -1.89
CA ILE A 44 3.80 9.67 -1.27
C ILE A 44 3.08 8.34 -1.46
N SER A 45 1.78 8.30 -1.15
CA SER A 45 0.99 7.07 -1.32
C SER A 45 0.84 6.65 -2.79
N ASN A 46 0.80 7.61 -3.73
CA ASN A 46 0.85 7.31 -5.16
C ASN A 46 2.18 6.69 -5.56
N THR A 47 3.30 7.15 -5.02
CA THR A 47 4.63 6.59 -5.29
C THR A 47 4.70 5.12 -4.84
N PHE A 48 4.24 4.81 -3.63
CA PHE A 48 4.15 3.42 -3.16
C PHE A 48 3.11 2.61 -3.95
N GLY A 49 1.99 3.22 -4.35
CA GLY A 49 1.01 2.62 -5.24
C GLY A 49 1.60 2.22 -6.59
N ASN A 50 2.41 3.08 -7.21
CA ASN A 50 3.09 2.79 -8.48
C ASN A 50 4.07 1.61 -8.33
N LEU A 51 4.81 1.55 -7.24
CA LEU A 51 5.67 0.40 -6.93
C LEU A 51 4.86 -0.90 -6.91
N MET A 52 3.75 -0.91 -6.15
CA MET A 52 2.88 -2.09 -6.03
C MET A 52 2.19 -2.44 -7.35
N ALA A 53 1.86 -1.46 -8.20
CA ALA A 53 1.34 -1.71 -9.53
C ALA A 53 2.31 -2.56 -10.39
N GLU A 54 3.61 -2.29 -10.33
CA GLU A 54 4.62 -3.08 -11.06
C GLU A 54 4.79 -4.48 -10.46
N VAL A 55 4.65 -4.64 -9.14
CA VAL A 55 4.70 -5.95 -8.48
C VAL A 55 3.51 -6.84 -8.88
N PHE A 56 2.30 -6.27 -8.95
CA PHE A 56 1.08 -7.03 -9.27
C PHE A 56 0.99 -7.42 -10.74
N SER A 57 1.51 -6.61 -11.66
CA SER A 57 1.44 -6.85 -13.11
C SER A 57 2.72 -7.46 -13.66
N TYR A 58 3.12 -8.63 -13.19
CA TYR A 58 4.40 -9.26 -13.58
C TYR A 58 4.44 -9.78 -15.03
N LYS A 59 3.28 -9.99 -15.66
CA LYS A 59 3.13 -10.35 -17.08
C LYS A 59 2.56 -9.17 -17.86
N ASP A 60 2.88 -9.13 -19.15
CA ASP A 60 2.28 -8.22 -20.11
C ASP A 60 1.22 -8.97 -20.92
N ASP A 61 0.04 -9.15 -20.30
CA ASP A 61 -1.12 -9.83 -20.85
C ASP A 61 -2.38 -8.95 -20.74
N GLU A 62 -3.53 -9.50 -21.15
CA GLU A 62 -4.83 -8.80 -21.11
C GLU A 62 -5.24 -8.32 -19.71
N TYR A 63 -4.71 -8.92 -18.64
CA TYR A 63 -4.98 -8.56 -17.25
C TYR A 63 -4.00 -7.53 -16.69
N ALA A 64 -2.90 -7.24 -17.38
CA ALA A 64 -1.81 -6.40 -16.88
C ALA A 64 -2.30 -5.04 -16.36
N GLN A 65 -3.16 -4.35 -17.12
CA GLN A 65 -3.66 -3.04 -16.71
C GLN A 65 -4.60 -3.12 -15.50
N SER A 66 -5.47 -4.11 -15.45
CA SER A 66 -6.38 -4.32 -14.30
C SER A 66 -5.59 -4.68 -13.04
N LEU A 67 -4.57 -5.53 -13.16
CA LEU A 67 -3.68 -5.89 -12.05
C LEU A 67 -2.82 -4.70 -11.59
N LYS A 68 -2.35 -3.82 -12.51
CA LYS A 68 -1.71 -2.55 -12.14
C LYS A 68 -2.64 -1.68 -11.30
N ASN A 69 -3.88 -1.53 -11.71
CA ASN A 69 -4.87 -0.73 -10.99
C ASN A 69 -5.16 -1.32 -9.60
N VAL A 70 -5.27 -2.63 -9.49
CA VAL A 70 -5.43 -3.34 -8.20
C VAL A 70 -4.20 -3.11 -7.32
N GLY A 71 -2.99 -3.36 -7.83
CA GLY A 71 -1.74 -3.16 -7.11
C GLY A 71 -1.56 -1.72 -6.63
N PHE A 72 -1.86 -0.74 -7.49
CA PHE A 72 -1.80 0.67 -7.15
C PHE A 72 -2.71 1.03 -5.96
N ASN A 73 -3.97 0.59 -5.98
CA ASN A 73 -4.91 0.90 -4.91
C ASN A 73 -4.56 0.14 -3.62
N ILE A 74 -4.12 -1.11 -3.70
CA ILE A 74 -3.61 -1.85 -2.53
C ILE A 74 -2.39 -1.16 -1.94
N GLY A 75 -1.44 -0.71 -2.76
CA GLY A 75 -0.27 0.03 -2.29
C GLY A 75 -0.66 1.31 -1.55
N LYS A 76 -1.52 2.12 -2.12
CA LYS A 76 -2.03 3.33 -1.45
C LYS A 76 -2.71 3.01 -0.12
N TYR A 77 -3.54 1.98 -0.09
CA TYR A 77 -4.22 1.52 1.11
C TYR A 77 -3.22 1.15 2.21
N ILE A 78 -2.23 0.31 1.88
CA ILE A 78 -1.22 -0.14 2.84
C ILE A 78 -0.45 1.05 3.40
N TYR A 79 0.08 1.93 2.53
CA TYR A 79 0.89 3.07 2.95
C TYR A 79 0.13 4.02 3.88
N ILE A 80 -1.10 4.39 3.52
CA ILE A 80 -1.91 5.32 4.31
C ILE A 80 -2.29 4.72 5.66
N LEU A 81 -2.67 3.45 5.68
CA LEU A 81 -3.11 2.78 6.90
C LEU A 81 -1.96 2.57 7.88
N ASP A 82 -0.79 2.19 7.36
CA ASP A 82 0.44 1.99 8.13
C ASP A 82 0.92 3.32 8.75
N ALA A 83 1.02 4.36 7.94
CA ALA A 83 1.36 5.70 8.41
C ALA A 83 0.38 6.22 9.48
N PHE A 84 -0.91 5.91 9.36
CA PHE A 84 -1.91 6.26 10.38
C PHE A 84 -1.73 5.47 11.67
N ALA A 85 -1.51 4.16 11.56
CA ALA A 85 -1.34 3.26 12.71
C ALA A 85 -0.06 3.59 13.49
N ASP A 86 1.03 3.89 12.80
CA ASP A 86 2.36 4.09 13.39
C ASP A 86 2.61 5.52 13.89
N LEU A 87 1.68 6.46 13.66
CA LEU A 87 1.92 7.88 13.94
C LEU A 87 2.39 8.17 15.38
N ASP A 88 1.83 7.51 16.38
CA ASP A 88 2.22 7.75 17.78
C ASP A 88 3.63 7.25 18.10
N ASP A 89 4.00 6.10 17.55
CA ASP A 89 5.33 5.54 17.71
C ASP A 89 6.37 6.32 16.90
N ASP A 90 6.02 6.79 15.70
CA ASP A 90 6.88 7.64 14.89
C ASP A 90 7.17 8.99 15.55
N ILE A 91 6.15 9.63 16.15
CA ILE A 91 6.34 10.85 16.95
C ILE A 91 7.31 10.60 18.11
N LYS A 92 7.10 9.52 18.85
CA LYS A 92 7.92 9.15 20.00
C LYS A 92 9.38 8.87 19.61
N ASN A 93 9.57 8.19 18.48
CA ASN A 93 10.88 7.82 17.95
C ASN A 93 11.53 8.93 17.13
N LYS A 94 10.85 10.04 16.89
CA LYS A 94 11.27 11.12 15.98
C LYS A 94 11.53 10.61 14.57
N SER A 95 10.74 9.64 14.13
CA SER A 95 10.76 9.11 12.78
C SER A 95 9.84 9.93 11.87
N TYR A 96 10.12 9.87 10.57
CA TYR A 96 9.25 10.50 9.60
C TYR A 96 7.86 9.86 9.60
N ASN A 97 6.83 10.70 9.52
CA ASN A 97 5.47 10.27 9.23
C ASN A 97 4.72 11.38 8.48
N PRO A 98 4.05 11.09 7.35
CA PRO A 98 3.37 12.12 6.54
C PRO A 98 2.19 12.78 7.24
N PHE A 99 1.69 12.20 8.33
CA PHE A 99 0.60 12.75 9.14
C PHE A 99 1.06 13.52 10.37
N ILE A 100 2.35 13.84 10.47
CA ILE A 100 2.93 14.54 11.63
C ILE A 100 2.22 15.87 11.95
N SER A 101 1.69 16.56 10.93
CA SER A 101 0.92 17.80 11.11
C SER A 101 -0.39 17.63 11.86
N TYR A 102 -0.89 16.40 11.98
CA TYR A 102 -2.13 16.06 12.70
C TYR A 102 -1.88 15.53 14.11
N LYS A 103 -0.65 15.65 14.63
CA LYS A 103 -0.29 15.13 15.95
C LYS A 103 -1.22 15.64 17.08
N ASP A 104 -1.74 16.88 16.96
CA ASP A 104 -2.60 17.52 17.94
C ASP A 104 -4.09 17.51 17.57
N ASP A 105 -4.46 16.95 16.39
CA ASP A 105 -5.85 16.86 15.92
C ASP A 105 -6.15 15.48 15.33
N ARG A 106 -6.31 14.51 16.22
CA ARG A 106 -6.53 13.11 15.88
C ARG A 106 -7.90 12.86 15.22
N GLU A 107 -8.91 13.64 15.59
CA GLU A 107 -10.24 13.50 15.00
C GLU A 107 -10.25 13.97 13.53
N ALA A 108 -9.61 15.09 13.23
CA ALA A 108 -9.45 15.54 11.85
C ALA A 108 -8.65 14.53 11.02
N LEU A 109 -7.58 13.94 11.58
CA LEU A 109 -6.83 12.88 10.93
C LEU A 109 -7.68 11.67 10.63
N LYS A 110 -8.43 11.20 11.63
CA LYS A 110 -9.31 10.02 11.50
C LYS A 110 -10.34 10.22 10.40
N MET A 111 -11.00 11.38 10.36
CA MET A 111 -11.96 11.71 9.30
C MET A 111 -11.29 11.76 7.92
N ARG A 112 -10.07 12.31 7.82
CA ARG A 112 -9.31 12.37 6.57
C ARG A 112 -8.94 10.97 6.07
N VAL A 113 -8.41 10.13 6.95
CA VAL A 113 -8.01 8.75 6.63
C VAL A 113 -9.23 7.92 6.25
N ASP A 114 -10.34 8.03 6.99
CA ASP A 114 -11.60 7.35 6.66
C ASP A 114 -12.07 7.67 5.24
N LYS A 115 -12.05 8.95 4.87
CA LYS A 115 -12.40 9.39 3.52
C LYS A 115 -11.46 8.84 2.45
N LEU A 116 -10.14 8.92 2.66
CA LEU A 116 -9.15 8.44 1.71
C LEU A 116 -9.27 6.93 1.51
N ILE A 117 -9.33 6.16 2.58
CA ILE A 117 -9.43 4.70 2.52
C ILE A 117 -10.76 4.26 1.88
N SER A 118 -11.88 4.89 2.23
CA SER A 118 -13.18 4.59 1.62
C SER A 118 -13.15 4.79 0.10
N MET A 119 -12.53 5.86 -0.39
CA MET A 119 -12.36 6.09 -1.83
C MET A 119 -11.45 5.03 -2.49
N ILE A 120 -10.37 4.64 -1.83
CA ILE A 120 -9.45 3.62 -2.34
C ILE A 120 -10.14 2.26 -2.40
N LEU A 121 -10.87 1.87 -1.35
CA LEU A 121 -11.60 0.61 -1.31
C LEU A 121 -12.68 0.53 -2.39
N SER A 122 -13.43 1.61 -2.62
CA SER A 122 -14.41 1.65 -3.70
C SER A 122 -13.77 1.47 -5.09
N ARG A 123 -12.61 2.08 -5.33
CA ARG A 123 -11.84 1.89 -6.58
C ARG A 123 -11.29 0.47 -6.70
N LEU A 124 -10.79 -0.07 -5.61
CA LEU A 124 -10.27 -1.44 -5.56
C LEU A 124 -11.36 -2.46 -5.89
N GLU A 125 -12.54 -2.32 -5.30
CA GLU A 125 -13.71 -3.14 -5.60
C GLU A 125 -14.08 -3.09 -7.08
N MET A 126 -14.19 -1.90 -7.66
CA MET A 126 -14.49 -1.72 -9.09
C MET A 126 -13.44 -2.41 -9.99
N ASN A 127 -12.16 -2.27 -9.66
CA ASN A 127 -11.09 -2.90 -10.42
C ASN A 127 -11.11 -4.43 -10.33
N ILE A 128 -11.46 -4.99 -9.18
CA ILE A 128 -11.58 -6.44 -8.99
C ILE A 128 -12.81 -6.99 -9.68
N LEU A 129 -13.94 -6.28 -9.64
CA LEU A 129 -15.15 -6.68 -10.36
C LEU A 129 -14.94 -6.68 -11.88
N SER A 130 -14.01 -5.88 -12.40
CA SER A 130 -13.65 -5.89 -13.83
C SER A 130 -12.76 -7.06 -14.24
N LEU A 131 -12.19 -7.81 -13.29
CA LEU A 131 -11.42 -9.02 -13.56
C LEU A 131 -12.37 -10.21 -13.72
N ASP A 132 -12.14 -11.02 -14.74
CA ASP A 132 -12.87 -12.28 -14.93
C ASP A 132 -12.30 -13.36 -13.98
N LEU A 133 -12.72 -13.33 -12.73
CA LEU A 133 -12.23 -14.19 -11.65
C LEU A 133 -13.05 -15.48 -11.59
N ASN A 134 -12.89 -16.36 -12.57
CA ASN A 134 -13.69 -17.59 -12.64
C ASN A 134 -13.40 -18.58 -11.51
N LEU A 135 -12.15 -18.75 -11.09
CA LEU A 135 -11.75 -19.81 -10.16
C LEU A 135 -11.57 -19.34 -8.70
N ASN A 136 -11.21 -18.09 -8.44
CA ASN A 136 -10.81 -17.64 -7.11
C ASN A 136 -11.61 -16.44 -6.58
N ARG A 137 -12.76 -16.16 -7.17
CA ARG A 137 -13.61 -15.01 -6.82
C ARG A 137 -13.90 -14.96 -5.33
N THR A 138 -14.39 -16.04 -4.74
CA THR A 138 -14.74 -16.10 -3.31
C THR A 138 -13.55 -15.85 -2.39
N ILE A 139 -12.35 -16.31 -2.77
CA ILE A 139 -11.14 -16.07 -1.99
C ILE A 139 -10.77 -14.58 -2.02
N ILE A 140 -10.83 -13.96 -3.19
CA ILE A 140 -10.49 -12.54 -3.36
C ILE A 140 -11.52 -11.66 -2.68
N GLU A 141 -12.81 -11.97 -2.79
CA GLU A 141 -13.90 -11.31 -2.07
C GLU A 141 -13.70 -11.42 -0.55
N ASN A 142 -13.34 -12.58 -0.03
CA ASN A 142 -13.02 -12.74 1.39
C ASN A 142 -11.81 -11.91 1.83
N ILE A 143 -10.75 -11.85 1.03
CA ILE A 143 -9.58 -11.01 1.32
C ILE A 143 -9.99 -9.54 1.40
N LEU A 144 -10.82 -9.07 0.46
CA LEU A 144 -11.28 -7.68 0.42
C LEU A 144 -12.21 -7.33 1.59
N TYR A 145 -13.29 -8.10 1.76
CA TYR A 145 -14.33 -7.77 2.71
C TYR A 145 -13.97 -8.15 4.15
N SER A 146 -13.30 -9.29 4.35
CA SER A 146 -12.91 -9.75 5.69
C SER A 146 -11.48 -9.33 6.07
N GLY A 147 -10.54 -9.36 5.13
CA GLY A 147 -9.16 -8.97 5.39
C GLY A 147 -8.99 -7.46 5.41
N VAL A 148 -9.11 -6.85 4.25
CA VAL A 148 -8.76 -5.43 4.04
C VAL A 148 -9.74 -4.51 4.76
N TYR A 149 -11.04 -4.71 4.60
CA TYR A 149 -12.06 -3.84 5.21
C TYR A 149 -12.12 -3.95 6.74
N LEU A 150 -12.06 -5.17 7.29
CA LEU A 150 -12.11 -5.34 8.75
C LEU A 150 -10.85 -4.81 9.42
N ARG A 151 -9.66 -5.00 8.81
CA ARG A 151 -8.42 -4.43 9.34
C ARG A 151 -8.48 -2.91 9.40
N TYR A 152 -8.92 -2.27 8.32
CA TYR A 152 -9.12 -0.82 8.31
C TYR A 152 -10.08 -0.35 9.42
N LYS A 153 -11.22 -1.02 9.58
CA LYS A 153 -12.18 -0.66 10.65
C LYS A 153 -11.59 -0.91 12.03
N GLY A 154 -10.84 -2.01 12.23
CA GLY A 154 -10.16 -2.31 13.50
C GLY A 154 -9.16 -1.23 13.90
N ILE A 155 -8.32 -0.78 12.97
CA ILE A 155 -7.34 0.29 13.21
C ILE A 155 -8.04 1.63 13.50
N LEU A 156 -9.07 2.01 12.73
CA LEU A 156 -9.83 3.25 12.94
C LEU A 156 -10.56 3.30 14.29
N ILE A 157 -11.01 2.16 14.79
CA ILE A 157 -11.75 2.05 16.06
C ILE A 157 -10.79 1.80 17.24
N GLY A 158 -9.51 1.52 16.97
CA GLY A 158 -8.52 1.24 18.02
C GLY A 158 -8.67 -0.14 18.68
N VAL A 159 -9.25 -1.11 17.98
CA VAL A 159 -9.54 -2.45 18.53
C VAL A 159 -8.38 -3.44 18.33
N GLU A 160 -7.46 -3.21 17.41
CA GLU A 160 -6.46 -4.23 17.02
C GLU A 160 -5.10 -4.18 17.75
N ASP A 161 -4.75 -3.11 18.47
CA ASP A 161 -3.36 -2.93 18.92
C ASP A 161 -2.95 -3.62 20.23
N LYS A 162 -3.78 -4.47 20.82
CA LYS A 162 -3.46 -5.09 22.12
C LYS A 162 -3.45 -6.62 22.16
N LYS A 163 -3.53 -7.32 21.04
CA LYS A 163 -3.58 -8.79 21.04
C LYS A 163 -2.38 -9.52 20.47
N ASN A 164 -1.36 -8.83 19.95
CA ASN A 164 -0.16 -9.44 19.36
C ASN A 164 1.16 -8.93 19.95
N MET A 165 1.16 -8.56 21.21
CA MET A 165 2.40 -8.47 22.00
C MET A 165 2.49 -9.62 22.98
#